data_1a17699db54c2a086b67137eb46cc8ba
#
_entry.id   1a17699db54c2a086b67137eb46cc8ba
#
_cell.length_a   1.000
_cell.length_b   1.000
_cell.length_c   1.000
_cell.angle_alpha   90.00
_cell.angle_beta   90.00
_cell.angle_gamma   90.00
#
_symmetry.space_group_name_H-M   'P 1'
#
loop_
_entity.id
_entity.type
_entity.pdbx_description
1 polymer ?
#
loop_
_entity_poly.entity_id
_entity_poly.type
_entity_poly.pdbx_seq_one_letter_code
_entity_poly.pdbx_strand_id
1 'polypeptide(L)'
;RDVVSKAESFITEEVTSVEDALQGARDIIAEWINEDMIVRGIVRQQFERHAMVKTKVAFGKEEDKEAQKFRDYFDWEEPLKNCPSHRLLAMRRGEEEGFLYFHIAPDDEDIQEILHHRVIKGNNAAAEQVAIALKDAYKRLIKFSIEFEFRNISKEKADKEAIEVFVKNLRQ
;
A
#
# COMPACT_ATOMS: atom_id res chain seq x y z
N ARG A 1 -1.48 26.18 -20.84
CA ARG A 1 -0.44 26.80 -21.71
C ARG A 1 0.79 27.22 -20.89
N ASP A 2 0.59 27.81 -19.71
CA ASP A 2 1.69 28.34 -18.90
C ASP A 2 2.65 27.24 -18.36
N VAL A 3 2.15 26.07 -18.02
CA VAL A 3 2.97 24.94 -17.49
C VAL A 3 3.88 24.38 -18.58
N VAL A 4 3.39 24.21 -19.80
CA VAL A 4 4.19 23.72 -20.94
C VAL A 4 5.27 24.71 -21.31
N SER A 5 4.92 26.00 -21.40
CA SER A 5 5.87 27.08 -21.72
C SER A 5 6.97 27.19 -20.65
N LYS A 6 6.65 27.01 -19.36
CA LYS A 6 7.65 26.95 -18.30
C LYS A 6 8.54 25.71 -18.41
N ALA A 7 7.96 24.54 -18.74
CA ALA A 7 8.71 23.31 -18.92
C ALA A 7 9.71 23.38 -20.07
N GLU A 8 9.39 24.10 -21.15
CA GLU A 8 10.30 24.32 -22.26
C GLU A 8 11.63 24.99 -21.83
N SER A 9 11.60 25.84 -20.82
CA SER A 9 12.80 26.52 -20.32
C SER A 9 13.78 25.59 -19.57
N PHE A 10 13.38 24.37 -19.24
CA PHE A 10 14.19 23.37 -18.56
C PHE A 10 14.74 22.28 -19.46
N ILE A 11 14.59 22.43 -20.80
CA ILE A 11 15.19 21.51 -21.77
C ILE A 11 16.72 21.70 -21.78
N THR A 12 17.43 20.59 -21.54
CA THR A 12 18.90 20.51 -21.51
C THR A 12 19.37 19.26 -22.25
N GLU A 13 20.70 18.99 -22.26
CA GLU A 13 21.23 17.73 -22.81
C GLU A 13 20.71 16.48 -22.08
N GLU A 14 20.43 16.61 -20.76
CA GLU A 14 19.90 15.51 -19.93
C GLU A 14 18.37 15.44 -19.98
N VAL A 15 17.69 16.58 -20.14
CA VAL A 15 16.23 16.69 -20.22
C VAL A 15 15.87 17.09 -21.65
N THR A 16 15.53 16.10 -22.47
CA THR A 16 15.47 16.25 -23.92
C THR A 16 14.11 16.71 -24.45
N SER A 17 13.07 16.72 -23.64
CA SER A 17 11.72 17.10 -24.04
C SER A 17 10.93 17.81 -22.93
N VAL A 18 9.84 18.47 -23.32
CA VAL A 18 8.88 19.05 -22.38
C VAL A 18 8.28 17.97 -21.47
N GLU A 19 8.01 16.79 -22.02
CA GLU A 19 7.48 15.68 -21.20
C GLU A 19 8.50 15.18 -20.17
N ASP A 20 9.78 15.10 -20.52
CA ASP A 20 10.84 14.74 -19.57
C ASP A 20 10.95 15.78 -18.45
N ALA A 21 10.84 17.07 -18.78
CA ALA A 21 10.84 18.14 -17.78
C ALA A 21 9.63 18.07 -16.85
N LEU A 22 8.45 17.79 -17.39
CA LEU A 22 7.22 17.60 -16.60
C LEU A 22 7.31 16.33 -15.74
N GLN A 23 7.85 15.24 -16.28
CA GLN A 23 8.05 14.02 -15.51
C GLN A 23 9.03 14.24 -14.35
N GLY A 24 10.13 14.92 -14.58
CA GLY A 24 11.07 15.28 -13.50
C GLY A 24 10.42 16.12 -12.40
N ALA A 25 9.58 17.09 -12.78
CA ALA A 25 8.82 17.89 -11.82
C ALA A 25 7.80 17.03 -11.04
N ARG A 26 7.10 16.13 -11.70
CA ARG A 26 6.17 15.18 -11.05
C ARG A 26 6.89 14.26 -10.06
N ASP A 27 8.08 13.78 -10.39
CA ASP A 27 8.89 12.93 -9.52
C ASP A 27 9.28 13.68 -8.23
N ILE A 28 9.70 14.94 -8.33
CA ILE A 28 10.00 15.78 -7.16
C ILE A 28 8.75 16.01 -6.31
N ILE A 29 7.63 16.34 -6.92
CA ILE A 29 6.35 16.54 -6.22
C ILE A 29 5.92 15.24 -5.53
N ALA A 30 6.08 14.08 -6.18
CA ALA A 30 5.76 12.79 -5.60
C ALA A 30 6.58 12.49 -4.35
N GLU A 31 7.88 12.81 -4.34
CA GLU A 31 8.73 12.69 -3.15
C GLU A 31 8.26 13.63 -2.03
N TRP A 32 7.95 14.88 -2.31
CA TRP A 32 7.42 15.80 -1.31
C TRP A 32 6.09 15.30 -0.70
N ILE A 33 5.19 14.78 -1.53
CA ILE A 33 3.92 14.19 -1.08
C ILE A 33 4.20 12.95 -0.21
N ASN A 34 5.15 12.10 -0.61
CA ASN A 34 5.54 10.91 0.15
C ASN A 34 6.09 11.27 1.55
N GLU A 35 6.79 12.38 1.68
CA GLU A 35 7.36 12.84 2.95
C GLU A 35 6.36 13.64 3.80
N ASP A 36 5.23 14.06 3.24
CA ASP A 36 4.24 14.89 3.94
C ASP A 36 3.56 14.09 5.08
N MET A 37 3.78 14.55 6.30
CA MET A 37 3.26 13.91 7.52
C MET A 37 1.72 13.86 7.57
N ILE A 38 1.05 14.87 6.99
CA ILE A 38 -0.41 14.95 6.99
C ILE A 38 -0.95 13.91 6.01
N VAL A 39 -0.37 13.83 4.81
CA VAL A 39 -0.75 12.81 3.80
C VAL A 39 -0.54 11.40 4.35
N ARG A 40 0.63 11.13 4.92
CA ARG A 40 0.92 9.83 5.54
C ARG A 40 -0.02 9.52 6.70
N GLY A 41 -0.37 10.52 7.51
CA GLY A 41 -1.34 10.38 8.61
C GLY A 41 -2.73 10.01 8.11
N ILE A 42 -3.20 10.62 7.02
CA ILE A 42 -4.48 10.26 6.39
C ILE A 42 -4.45 8.81 5.91
N VAL A 43 -3.39 8.41 5.21
CA VAL A 43 -3.27 7.04 4.69
C VAL A 43 -3.23 6.02 5.83
N ARG A 44 -2.44 6.27 6.91
CA ARG A 44 -2.45 5.39 8.10
C ARG A 44 -3.83 5.25 8.71
N GLN A 45 -4.57 6.34 8.83
CA GLN A 45 -5.93 6.31 9.37
C GLN A 45 -6.88 5.47 8.48
N GLN A 46 -6.72 5.53 7.16
CA GLN A 46 -7.49 4.69 6.25
C GLN A 46 -7.11 3.21 6.38
N PHE A 47 -5.82 2.89 6.49
CA PHE A 47 -5.36 1.54 6.78
C PHE A 47 -5.92 1.01 8.10
N GLU A 48 -5.85 1.79 9.17
CA GLU A 48 -6.36 1.40 10.49
C GLU A 48 -7.85 1.07 10.48
N ARG A 49 -8.64 1.85 9.74
CA ARG A 49 -10.11 1.72 9.73
C ARG A 49 -10.63 0.74 8.69
N HIS A 50 -10.00 0.67 7.53
CA HIS A 50 -10.57 0.06 6.33
C HIS A 50 -9.67 -0.97 5.66
N ALA A 51 -8.46 -1.25 6.20
CA ALA A 51 -7.58 -2.23 5.59
C ALA A 51 -8.23 -3.61 5.52
N MET A 52 -8.13 -4.22 4.35
CA MET A 52 -8.50 -5.59 4.09
C MET A 52 -7.25 -6.47 4.04
N VAL A 53 -7.31 -7.63 4.66
CA VAL A 53 -6.33 -8.70 4.41
C VAL A 53 -6.79 -9.46 3.18
N LYS A 54 -5.90 -9.61 2.21
CA LYS A 54 -6.17 -10.37 0.98
C LYS A 54 -5.06 -11.38 0.75
N THR A 55 -5.45 -12.62 0.47
CA THR A 55 -4.52 -13.64 0.04
C THR A 55 -4.97 -14.28 -1.26
N LYS A 56 -4.01 -14.67 -2.06
CA LYS A 56 -4.20 -15.47 -3.28
C LYS A 56 -3.13 -16.53 -3.35
N VAL A 57 -3.45 -17.65 -3.99
CA VAL A 57 -2.45 -18.68 -4.28
C VAL A 57 -1.34 -18.10 -5.15
N ALA A 58 -0.09 -18.44 -4.82
CA ALA A 58 1.05 -18.04 -5.62
C ALA A 58 1.03 -18.72 -6.98
N PHE A 59 1.53 -18.01 -8.00
CA PHE A 59 1.53 -18.49 -9.38
C PHE A 59 2.12 -19.91 -9.50
N GLY A 60 1.36 -20.81 -10.12
CA GLY A 60 1.79 -22.19 -10.34
C GLY A 60 1.76 -23.10 -9.11
N LYS A 61 1.14 -22.66 -8.00
CA LYS A 61 1.04 -23.44 -6.75
C LYS A 61 -0.33 -24.04 -6.47
N GLU A 62 -1.28 -23.86 -7.37
CA GLU A 62 -2.67 -24.33 -7.22
C GLU A 62 -2.76 -25.85 -7.00
N GLU A 63 -1.93 -26.63 -7.70
CA GLU A 63 -1.88 -28.09 -7.64
C GLU A 63 -0.74 -28.64 -6.76
N ASP A 64 0.04 -27.75 -6.12
CA ASP A 64 1.14 -28.15 -5.25
C ASP A 64 0.60 -28.82 -3.98
N LYS A 65 1.09 -30.03 -3.68
CA LYS A 65 0.61 -30.83 -2.53
C LYS A 65 0.89 -30.15 -1.20
N GLU A 66 2.03 -29.50 -1.07
CA GLU A 66 2.40 -28.76 0.15
C GLU A 66 1.59 -27.46 0.31
N ALA A 67 1.18 -26.85 -0.80
CA ALA A 67 0.34 -25.67 -0.78
C ALA A 67 -1.10 -25.97 -0.31
N GLN A 68 -1.59 -27.23 -0.45
CA GLN A 68 -2.97 -27.61 -0.10
C GLN A 68 -3.31 -27.37 1.37
N LYS A 69 -2.34 -27.35 2.29
CA LYS A 69 -2.54 -26.97 3.69
C LYS A 69 -3.00 -25.52 3.87
N PHE A 70 -2.80 -24.67 2.84
CA PHE A 70 -3.24 -23.27 2.80
C PHE A 70 -4.43 -23.04 1.85
N ARG A 71 -5.08 -24.09 1.41
CA ARG A 71 -6.17 -24.04 0.41
C ARG A 71 -7.28 -23.05 0.75
N ASP A 72 -7.63 -22.93 2.04
CA ASP A 72 -8.67 -22.01 2.51
C ASP A 72 -8.33 -20.55 2.23
N TYR A 73 -7.04 -20.24 2.01
CA TYR A 73 -6.51 -18.91 1.77
C TYR A 73 -6.08 -18.68 0.31
N PHE A 74 -6.41 -19.58 -0.61
CA PHE A 74 -6.08 -19.42 -2.03
C PHE A 74 -6.80 -18.27 -2.71
N ASP A 75 -7.93 -17.87 -2.16
CA ASP A 75 -8.67 -16.65 -2.52
C ASP A 75 -9.48 -16.19 -1.30
N TRP A 76 -8.84 -15.42 -0.44
CA TRP A 76 -9.41 -15.00 0.84
C TRP A 76 -9.34 -13.48 1.00
N GLU A 77 -10.41 -12.92 1.57
CA GLU A 77 -10.48 -11.50 1.89
C GLU A 77 -11.29 -11.28 3.17
N GLU A 78 -10.74 -10.50 4.11
CA GLU A 78 -11.44 -10.07 5.31
C GLU A 78 -10.90 -8.73 5.85
N PRO A 79 -11.69 -7.96 6.63
CA PRO A 79 -11.19 -6.78 7.31
C PRO A 79 -10.05 -7.13 8.30
N LEU A 80 -8.94 -6.41 8.23
CA LEU A 80 -7.80 -6.62 9.13
C LEU A 80 -8.20 -6.56 10.61
N LYS A 81 -9.06 -5.60 10.96
CA LYS A 81 -9.56 -5.41 12.34
C LYS A 81 -10.33 -6.60 12.90
N ASN A 82 -10.87 -7.44 12.03
CA ASN A 82 -11.66 -8.63 12.39
C ASN A 82 -10.88 -9.93 12.19
N CYS A 83 -9.66 -9.87 11.64
CA CYS A 83 -8.86 -11.04 11.35
C CYS A 83 -8.29 -11.64 12.64
N PRO A 84 -8.68 -12.88 13.02
CA PRO A 84 -8.12 -13.53 14.20
C PRO A 84 -6.61 -13.77 14.04
N SER A 85 -5.88 -13.70 15.16
CA SER A 85 -4.42 -13.85 15.18
C SER A 85 -3.94 -15.18 14.57
N HIS A 86 -4.61 -16.29 14.88
CA HIS A 86 -4.25 -17.60 14.33
C HIS A 86 -4.41 -17.66 12.80
N ARG A 87 -5.42 -16.98 12.24
CA ARG A 87 -5.64 -16.91 10.79
C ARG A 87 -4.60 -16.01 10.12
N LEU A 88 -4.31 -14.85 10.71
CA LEU A 88 -3.26 -13.96 10.22
C LEU A 88 -1.91 -14.68 10.15
N LEU A 89 -1.54 -15.39 11.23
CA LEU A 89 -0.29 -16.15 11.28
C LEU A 89 -0.24 -17.29 10.26
N ALA A 90 -1.36 -17.99 10.04
CA ALA A 90 -1.46 -19.02 9.02
C ALA A 90 -1.25 -18.46 7.60
N MET A 91 -1.87 -17.33 7.28
CA MET A 91 -1.69 -16.66 5.99
C MET A 91 -0.26 -16.15 5.80
N ARG A 92 0.34 -15.55 6.83
CA ARG A 92 1.73 -15.10 6.81
C ARG A 92 2.71 -16.26 6.61
N ARG A 93 2.45 -17.40 7.25
CA ARG A 93 3.23 -18.61 7.05
C ARG A 93 3.11 -19.12 5.60
N GLY A 94 1.92 -19.11 5.02
CA GLY A 94 1.71 -19.48 3.62
C GLY A 94 2.50 -18.60 2.66
N GLU A 95 2.62 -17.31 2.95
CA GLU A 95 3.46 -16.37 2.21
C GLU A 95 4.95 -16.68 2.38
N GLU A 96 5.42 -16.87 3.62
CA GLU A 96 6.82 -17.20 3.92
C GLU A 96 7.26 -18.50 3.25
N GLU A 97 6.38 -19.48 3.15
CA GLU A 97 6.63 -20.76 2.44
C GLU A 97 6.49 -20.64 0.91
N GLY A 98 6.11 -19.47 0.38
CA GLY A 98 6.00 -19.20 -1.04
C GLY A 98 4.74 -19.75 -1.72
N PHE A 99 3.70 -20.09 -0.97
CA PHE A 99 2.44 -20.65 -1.48
C PHE A 99 1.32 -19.62 -1.62
N LEU A 100 1.41 -18.49 -0.92
CA LEU A 100 0.43 -17.42 -0.96
C LEU A 100 1.07 -16.08 -1.29
N TYR A 101 0.33 -15.23 -1.99
CA TYR A 101 0.50 -13.79 -1.95
C TYR A 101 -0.33 -13.23 -0.80
N PHE A 102 0.21 -12.28 -0.06
CA PHE A 102 -0.44 -11.66 1.09
C PHE A 102 -0.34 -10.15 1.02
N HIS A 103 -1.47 -9.46 1.11
CA HIS A 103 -1.56 -8.01 1.09
C HIS A 103 -2.48 -7.49 2.19
N ILE A 104 -2.13 -6.32 2.72
CA ILE A 104 -2.97 -5.54 3.62
C ILE A 104 -3.10 -4.15 3.01
N ALA A 105 -4.30 -3.78 2.58
CA ALA A 105 -4.58 -2.43 2.11
C ALA A 105 -6.08 -2.14 2.15
N PRO A 106 -6.47 -0.87 2.35
CA PRO A 106 -7.82 -0.42 2.04
C PRO A 106 -8.01 -0.28 0.53
N ASP A 107 -9.21 0.08 0.10
CA ASP A 107 -9.47 0.34 -1.32
C ASP A 107 -8.65 1.54 -1.82
N ASP A 108 -8.00 1.37 -2.97
CA ASP A 108 -7.13 2.40 -3.54
C ASP A 108 -7.92 3.62 -4.03
N GLU A 109 -9.11 3.41 -4.55
CA GLU A 109 -9.94 4.49 -5.11
C GLU A 109 -10.41 5.41 -3.99
N ASP A 110 -10.89 4.85 -2.88
CA ASP A 110 -11.31 5.59 -1.70
C ASP A 110 -10.19 6.48 -1.15
N ILE A 111 -8.99 5.92 -1.02
CA ILE A 111 -7.83 6.69 -0.53
C ILE A 111 -7.45 7.79 -1.51
N GLN A 112 -7.40 7.50 -2.80
CA GLN A 112 -7.02 8.48 -3.80
C GLN A 112 -8.01 9.64 -3.86
N GLU A 113 -9.31 9.37 -3.71
CA GLU A 113 -10.33 10.41 -3.64
C GLU A 113 -10.11 11.33 -2.43
N ILE A 114 -9.92 10.75 -1.24
CA ILE A 114 -9.66 11.52 -0.01
C ILE A 114 -8.39 12.37 -0.16
N LEU A 115 -7.30 11.81 -0.68
CA LEU A 115 -6.06 12.53 -0.89
C LEU A 115 -6.19 13.62 -1.94
N HIS A 116 -6.92 13.36 -3.02
CA HIS A 116 -7.18 14.35 -4.06
C HIS A 116 -7.88 15.58 -3.47
N HIS A 117 -8.95 15.40 -2.73
CA HIS A 117 -9.65 16.51 -2.07
C HIS A 117 -8.77 17.28 -1.09
N ARG A 118 -7.85 16.60 -0.43
CA ARG A 118 -6.95 17.22 0.56
C ARG A 118 -5.82 18.02 -0.08
N VAL A 119 -5.19 17.48 -1.12
CA VAL A 119 -3.93 17.98 -1.70
C VAL A 119 -4.20 18.91 -2.88
N ILE A 120 -5.13 18.57 -3.76
CA ILE A 120 -5.34 19.30 -5.00
C ILE A 120 -6.17 20.56 -4.75
N LYS A 121 -5.62 21.69 -5.19
CA LYS A 121 -6.27 23.00 -5.10
C LYS A 121 -6.49 23.57 -6.50
N GLY A 122 -7.75 23.78 -6.85
CA GLY A 122 -8.13 24.29 -8.17
C GLY A 122 -8.18 23.22 -9.26
N ASN A 123 -8.31 23.66 -10.49
CA ASN A 123 -8.53 22.81 -11.66
C ASN A 123 -7.75 23.27 -12.90
N ASN A 124 -6.62 23.93 -12.68
CA ASN A 124 -5.74 24.39 -13.76
C ASN A 124 -4.73 23.32 -14.18
N ALA A 125 -3.97 23.58 -15.24
CA ALA A 125 -2.98 22.64 -15.76
C ALA A 125 -1.89 22.25 -14.72
N ALA A 126 -1.55 23.13 -13.79
CA ALA A 126 -0.63 22.81 -12.70
C ALA A 126 -1.27 21.84 -11.71
N ALA A 127 -2.54 22.02 -11.35
CA ALA A 127 -3.28 21.11 -10.50
C ALA A 127 -3.38 19.69 -11.10
N GLU A 128 -3.53 19.57 -12.42
CA GLU A 128 -3.50 18.29 -13.11
C GLU A 128 -2.15 17.57 -12.94
N GLN A 129 -1.03 18.29 -13.07
CA GLN A 129 0.31 17.70 -12.86
C GLN A 129 0.50 17.23 -11.40
N VAL A 130 0.03 18.00 -10.44
CA VAL A 130 0.06 17.59 -9.01
C VAL A 130 -0.83 16.37 -8.77
N ALA A 131 -1.99 16.26 -9.42
CA ALA A 131 -2.87 15.10 -9.30
C ALA A 131 -2.21 13.82 -9.85
N ILE A 132 -1.50 13.91 -10.97
CA ILE A 132 -0.73 12.80 -11.53
C ILE A 132 0.38 12.37 -10.54
N ALA A 133 1.13 13.34 -10.00
CA ALA A 133 2.19 13.09 -9.03
C ALA A 133 1.65 12.48 -7.73
N LEU A 134 0.48 12.91 -7.25
CA LEU A 134 -0.19 12.37 -6.08
C LEU A 134 -0.55 10.89 -6.26
N LYS A 135 -1.14 10.56 -7.41
CA LYS A 135 -1.50 9.17 -7.74
C LYS A 135 -0.28 8.27 -7.80
N ASP A 136 0.80 8.74 -8.41
CA ASP A 136 2.07 8.03 -8.47
C ASP A 136 2.70 7.86 -7.08
N ALA A 137 2.79 8.95 -6.30
CA ALA A 137 3.30 8.92 -4.92
C ALA A 137 2.57 7.90 -4.05
N TYR A 138 1.24 7.90 -4.11
CA TYR A 138 0.46 6.93 -3.36
C TYR A 138 0.75 5.50 -3.80
N LYS A 139 0.63 5.19 -5.09
CA LYS A 139 0.76 3.82 -5.60
C LYS A 139 2.16 3.25 -5.47
N ARG A 140 3.17 4.05 -5.74
CA ARG A 140 4.56 3.61 -5.85
C ARG A 140 5.33 3.73 -4.52
N LEU A 141 5.02 4.72 -3.68
CA LEU A 141 5.79 5.05 -2.48
C LEU A 141 5.00 4.82 -1.19
N ILE A 142 3.90 5.56 -0.99
CA ILE A 142 3.21 5.62 0.31
C ILE A 142 2.55 4.28 0.64
N LYS A 143 1.82 3.70 -0.30
CA LYS A 143 1.10 2.44 -0.10
C LYS A 143 2.02 1.33 0.39
N PHE A 144 3.16 1.13 -0.28
CA PHE A 144 4.12 0.09 0.11
C PHE A 144 4.69 0.32 1.51
N SER A 145 5.06 1.57 1.81
CA SER A 145 5.62 1.95 3.11
C SER A 145 4.62 1.72 4.24
N ILE A 146 3.37 2.16 4.07
CA ILE A 146 2.32 2.01 5.09
C ILE A 146 1.86 0.55 5.19
N GLU A 147 1.72 -0.17 4.09
CA GLU A 147 1.43 -1.60 4.11
C GLU A 147 2.48 -2.37 4.90
N PHE A 148 3.76 -2.06 4.70
CA PHE A 148 4.86 -2.68 5.44
C PHE A 148 4.75 -2.42 6.95
N GLU A 149 4.44 -1.17 7.36
CA GLU A 149 4.18 -0.84 8.76
C GLU A 149 3.06 -1.71 9.35
N PHE A 150 1.91 -1.80 8.68
CA PHE A 150 0.75 -2.57 9.14
C PHE A 150 0.97 -4.08 9.14
N ARG A 151 1.72 -4.60 8.18
CA ARG A 151 2.13 -6.02 8.15
C ARG A 151 2.95 -6.38 9.37
N ASN A 152 3.88 -5.52 9.78
CA ASN A 152 4.71 -5.75 10.96
C ASN A 152 3.92 -5.61 12.26
N ILE A 153 3.16 -4.53 12.42
CA ILE A 153 2.33 -4.29 13.61
C ILE A 153 1.32 -5.42 13.82
N SER A 154 0.63 -5.85 12.77
CA SER A 154 -0.36 -6.92 12.86
C SER A 154 0.26 -8.28 13.19
N LYS A 155 1.46 -8.57 12.64
CA LYS A 155 2.21 -9.78 12.97
C LYS A 155 2.66 -9.79 14.43
N GLU A 156 3.25 -8.70 14.91
CA GLU A 156 3.68 -8.57 16.30
C GLU A 156 2.51 -8.75 17.29
N LYS A 157 1.38 -8.14 16.98
CA LYS A 157 0.15 -8.31 17.79
C LYS A 157 -0.30 -9.77 17.79
N ALA A 158 -0.35 -10.40 16.62
CA ALA A 158 -0.78 -11.80 16.51
C ALA A 158 0.17 -12.77 17.22
N ASP A 159 1.48 -12.53 17.15
CA ASP A 159 2.49 -13.32 17.89
C ASP A 159 2.30 -13.20 19.41
N LYS A 160 2.07 -11.99 19.91
CA LYS A 160 1.79 -11.78 21.36
C LYS A 160 0.54 -12.52 21.81
N GLU A 161 -0.56 -12.39 21.08
CA GLU A 161 -1.81 -13.08 21.41
C GLU A 161 -1.65 -14.60 21.37
N ALA A 162 -0.90 -15.14 20.43
CA ALA A 162 -0.61 -16.58 20.36
C ALA A 162 0.19 -17.06 21.58
N ILE A 163 1.19 -16.30 22.03
CA ILE A 163 1.98 -16.60 23.22
C ILE A 163 1.10 -16.56 24.47
N GLU A 164 0.23 -15.56 24.62
CA GLU A 164 -0.68 -15.43 25.76
C GLU A 164 -1.63 -16.63 25.86
N VAL A 165 -2.21 -17.05 24.74
CA VAL A 165 -3.08 -18.26 24.68
C VAL A 165 -2.30 -19.51 25.08
N PHE A 166 -1.08 -19.68 24.57
CA PHE A 166 -0.21 -20.81 24.92
C PHE A 166 0.10 -20.86 26.42
N VAL A 167 0.52 -19.73 27.00
CA VAL A 167 0.82 -19.63 28.45
C VAL A 167 -0.40 -19.91 29.29
N LYS A 168 -1.58 -19.42 28.89
CA LYS A 168 -2.84 -19.69 29.60
C LYS A 168 -3.18 -21.17 29.58
N ASN A 169 -2.98 -21.85 28.45
CA ASN A 169 -3.26 -23.29 28.33
C ASN A 169 -2.29 -24.16 29.17
N LEU A 170 -1.02 -23.70 29.34
CA LEU A 170 -0.06 -24.42 30.18
C LEU A 170 -0.36 -24.32 31.68
N ARG A 171 -1.12 -23.32 32.13
CA ARG A 171 -1.48 -23.09 33.53
C ARG A 171 -2.76 -23.81 33.98
N GLN A 172 -3.48 -24.40 33.03
CA GLN A 172 -4.65 -25.26 33.29
C GLN A 172 -4.24 -26.71 33.44
#